data_2b22ec8dd67bd3beb3dc62cd091bc214
#
_entry.id   2b22ec8dd67bd3beb3dc62cd091bc214
#
_cell.length_a   1.000
_cell.length_b   1.000
_cell.length_c   1.000
_cell.angle_alpha   90.00
_cell.angle_beta   90.00
_cell.angle_gamma   90.00
#
_symmetry.space_group_name_H-M   'P 1'
#
loop_
_entity.id
_entity.type
_entity.pdbx_description
1 polymer ?
#
loop_
_entity_poly.entity_id
_entity_poly.type
_entity_poly.pdbx_seq_one_letter_code
_entity_poly.pdbx_strand_id
1 'polypeptide(L)'
;MDYLYTKNGRPLKRRGDDLFSSSGAHVGRIRGEKVFDSTGRYVGTVVGDRVIYRSTHSASIGSPFVQRISVGFARVNRVGTAAWGDEPPFPD
;
A
#
# COMPACT_ATOMS: atom_id res chain seq x y z
N MET A 1 13.39 1.82 -4.83
CA MET A 1 12.34 2.15 -5.79
C MET A 1 11.28 3.00 -5.14
N ASP A 2 10.93 4.12 -5.76
CA ASP A 2 10.09 5.11 -5.09
C ASP A 2 8.59 4.89 -5.30
N TYR A 3 8.21 3.96 -6.17
CA TYR A 3 6.82 3.70 -6.48
C TYR A 3 6.48 2.22 -6.43
N LEU A 4 5.32 1.93 -5.85
CA LEU A 4 4.68 0.63 -5.92
C LEU A 4 3.33 0.81 -6.60
N TYR A 5 2.68 -0.30 -6.94
CA TYR A 5 1.38 -0.28 -7.58
C TYR A 5 0.46 -1.27 -6.87
N THR A 6 -0.83 -0.94 -6.78
CA THR A 6 -1.79 -1.88 -6.23
C THR A 6 -2.03 -3.03 -7.20
N LYS A 7 -2.80 -4.03 -6.78
CA LYS A 7 -3.15 -5.16 -7.65
C LYS A 7 -3.76 -4.68 -8.97
N ASN A 8 -4.63 -3.67 -8.92
CA ASN A 8 -5.28 -3.12 -10.10
C ASN A 8 -4.42 -2.08 -10.84
N GLY A 9 -3.23 -1.77 -10.35
CA GLY A 9 -2.30 -0.91 -11.03
C GLY A 9 -2.33 0.55 -10.62
N ARG A 10 -3.00 0.91 -9.52
CA ARG A 10 -2.97 2.28 -9.01
C ARG A 10 -1.60 2.59 -8.43
N PRO A 11 -0.99 3.73 -8.77
CA PRO A 11 0.34 4.07 -8.27
C PRO A 11 0.32 4.49 -6.80
N LEU A 12 1.37 4.10 -6.08
CA LEU A 12 1.63 4.48 -4.70
C LEU A 12 3.05 4.99 -4.61
N LYS A 13 3.25 6.06 -3.85
CA LYS A 13 4.61 6.57 -3.60
C LYS A 13 5.14 5.96 -2.32
N ARG A 14 6.35 5.42 -2.38
CA ARG A 14 7.05 4.87 -1.22
C ARG A 14 8.12 5.84 -0.75
N ARG A 15 8.12 6.15 0.53
CA ARG A 15 9.19 6.92 1.19
C ARG A 15 9.64 6.15 2.43
N GLY A 16 10.80 5.52 2.33
CA GLY A 16 11.23 4.62 3.39
C GLY A 16 10.26 3.46 3.53
N ASP A 17 9.63 3.35 4.69
CA ASP A 17 8.61 2.33 4.94
C ASP A 17 7.17 2.85 4.78
N ASP A 18 7.01 4.13 4.44
CA ASP A 18 5.69 4.75 4.32
C ASP A 18 5.18 4.71 2.89
N LEU A 19 3.88 4.45 2.73
CA LEU A 19 3.19 4.49 1.45
C LEU A 19 2.17 5.61 1.41
N PHE A 20 2.12 6.31 0.28
CA PHE A 20 1.20 7.42 0.06
C PHE A 20 0.43 7.21 -1.24
N SER A 21 -0.86 7.59 -1.23
CA SER A 21 -1.67 7.59 -2.45
C SER A 21 -1.31 8.79 -3.32
N SER A 22 -1.88 8.83 -4.54
CA SER A 22 -1.62 9.93 -5.48
C SER A 22 -2.08 11.28 -4.96
N SER A 23 -3.03 11.33 -4.04
CA SER A 23 -3.46 12.58 -3.40
C SER A 23 -2.54 13.04 -2.26
N GLY A 24 -1.55 12.24 -1.89
CA GLY A 24 -0.65 12.52 -0.78
C GLY A 24 -1.12 11.95 0.56
N ALA A 25 -2.21 11.18 0.58
CA ALA A 25 -2.68 10.55 1.81
C ALA A 25 -1.76 9.41 2.23
N HIS A 26 -1.43 9.35 3.52
CA HIS A 26 -0.62 8.28 4.08
C HIS A 26 -1.50 7.04 4.23
N VAL A 27 -1.29 6.05 3.36
CA VAL A 27 -2.18 4.88 3.30
C VAL A 27 -1.65 3.68 4.05
N GLY A 28 -0.37 3.65 4.38
CA GLY A 28 0.16 2.52 5.13
C GLY A 28 1.64 2.60 5.42
N ARG A 29 2.10 1.65 6.21
CA ARG A 29 3.51 1.46 6.53
C ARG A 29 3.91 0.01 6.30
N ILE A 30 5.04 -0.19 5.63
CA ILE A 30 5.56 -1.51 5.30
C ILE A 30 6.34 -2.07 6.49
N ARG A 31 6.04 -3.32 6.85
CA ARG A 31 6.82 -4.07 7.83
C ARG A 31 7.11 -5.46 7.27
N GLY A 32 8.37 -5.69 6.90
CA GLY A 32 8.71 -6.88 6.14
C GLY A 32 8.05 -6.80 4.78
N GLU A 33 7.18 -7.75 4.47
CA GLU A 33 6.42 -7.77 3.22
C GLU A 33 4.95 -7.37 3.39
N LYS A 34 4.53 -6.99 4.60
CA LYS A 34 3.14 -6.63 4.89
C LYS A 34 3.00 -5.13 5.08
N VAL A 35 1.84 -4.61 4.72
CA VAL A 35 1.49 -3.20 4.86
C VAL A 35 0.38 -3.07 5.88
N PHE A 36 0.53 -2.15 6.83
CA PHE A 36 -0.44 -1.88 7.88
C PHE A 36 -0.87 -0.43 7.82
N ASP A 37 -2.14 -0.16 8.14
CA ASP A 37 -2.64 1.22 8.21
C ASP A 37 -2.25 1.86 9.55
N SER A 38 -2.68 3.12 9.76
CA SER A 38 -2.32 3.89 10.96
C SER A 38 -2.85 3.29 12.25
N THR A 39 -3.84 2.42 12.19
CA THR A 39 -4.39 1.73 13.36
C THR A 39 -3.72 0.39 13.64
N GLY A 40 -2.79 -0.03 12.77
CA GLY A 40 -2.12 -1.32 12.89
C GLY A 40 -2.84 -2.46 12.20
N ARG A 41 -3.90 -2.16 11.44
CA ARG A 41 -4.63 -3.19 10.68
C ARG A 41 -3.87 -3.55 9.42
N TYR A 42 -3.81 -4.85 9.12
CA TYR A 42 -3.25 -5.32 7.84
C TYR A 42 -4.10 -4.81 6.66
N VAL A 43 -3.44 -4.25 5.66
CA VAL A 43 -4.13 -3.74 4.46
C VAL A 43 -3.53 -4.26 3.15
N GLY A 44 -2.40 -4.94 3.18
CA GLY A 44 -1.84 -5.50 1.95
C GLY A 44 -0.52 -6.20 2.15
N THR A 45 -0.07 -6.88 1.10
CA THR A 45 1.21 -7.58 1.05
C THR A 45 1.99 -7.10 -0.16
N VAL A 46 3.27 -6.80 0.02
CA VAL A 46 4.15 -6.38 -1.08
C VAL A 46 4.65 -7.62 -1.81
N VAL A 47 4.34 -7.70 -3.10
CA VAL A 47 4.76 -8.78 -3.99
C VAL A 47 5.45 -8.11 -5.18
N GLY A 48 6.78 -8.12 -5.20
CA GLY A 48 7.54 -7.38 -6.20
C GLY A 48 7.28 -5.88 -6.06
N ASP A 49 6.75 -5.25 -7.09
CA ASP A 49 6.37 -3.84 -7.09
C ASP A 49 4.85 -3.64 -6.90
N ARG A 50 4.13 -4.67 -6.45
CA ARG A 50 2.68 -4.63 -6.25
C ARG A 50 2.32 -4.77 -4.79
N VAL A 51 1.21 -4.13 -4.40
CA VAL A 51 0.60 -4.30 -3.08
C VAL A 51 -0.75 -4.98 -3.29
N ILE A 52 -0.92 -6.14 -2.68
CA ILE A 52 -2.10 -7.00 -2.88
C ILE A 52 -2.66 -7.37 -1.52
N TYR A 53 -3.98 -7.19 -1.34
CA TYR A 53 -4.64 -7.64 -0.12
C TYR A 53 -4.85 -9.14 -0.18
N ARG A 54 -4.30 -9.86 0.79
CA ARG A 54 -4.44 -11.32 0.90
C ARG A 54 -5.15 -11.67 2.18
N SER A 55 -6.35 -12.20 2.06
CA SER A 55 -7.21 -12.50 3.22
C SER A 55 -6.55 -13.47 4.21
N THR A 56 -5.69 -14.36 3.74
CA THR A 56 -4.95 -15.29 4.61
C THR A 56 -3.96 -14.56 5.52
N HIS A 57 -3.60 -13.31 5.21
CA HIS A 57 -2.71 -12.48 6.03
C HIS A 57 -3.47 -11.51 6.93
N SER A 58 -4.80 -11.48 6.87
CA SER A 58 -5.61 -10.45 7.53
C SER A 58 -5.56 -10.50 9.05
N ALA A 59 -5.15 -11.63 9.64
CA ALA A 59 -4.97 -11.73 11.08
C ALA A 59 -3.69 -11.07 11.59
N SER A 60 -2.81 -10.63 10.70
CA SER A 60 -1.58 -9.94 11.08
C SER A 60 -1.89 -8.57 11.66
N ILE A 61 -1.19 -8.19 12.73
CA ILE A 61 -1.39 -6.91 13.41
C ILE A 61 -0.05 -6.19 13.47
N GLY A 62 -0.05 -4.92 13.05
CA GLY A 62 1.10 -4.04 13.16
C GLY A 62 0.94 -3.06 14.32
N SER A 63 1.92 -2.20 14.51
CA SER A 63 1.86 -1.14 15.51
C SER A 63 1.16 0.08 14.93
N PRO A 64 0.30 0.76 15.69
CA PRO A 64 -0.27 2.03 15.24
C PRO A 64 0.83 3.08 15.00
N PHE A 65 0.55 4.02 14.12
CA PHE A 65 1.47 5.12 13.85
C PHE A 65 0.70 6.39 13.52
N VAL A 66 1.38 7.53 13.63
CA VAL A 66 0.78 8.81 13.29
C VAL A 66 0.87 9.00 11.77
N GLN A 67 -0.27 9.28 11.15
CA GLN A 67 -0.31 9.53 9.71
C GLN A 67 0.45 10.81 9.36
N ARG A 68 1.14 10.78 8.24
CA ARG A 68 1.87 11.91 7.68
C ARG A 68 1.12 12.45 6.48
N ILE A 69 1.43 13.68 6.09
CA ILE A 69 0.91 14.28 4.88
C ILE A 69 2.06 14.39 3.89
N SER A 70 1.80 14.02 2.65
CA SER A 70 2.77 14.15 1.58
C SER A 70 2.17 14.96 0.44
N VAL A 71 3.03 15.48 -0.42
CA VAL A 71 2.59 16.14 -1.65
C VAL A 71 2.04 15.07 -2.60
N GLY A 72 0.89 15.36 -3.20
CA GLY A 72 0.32 14.49 -4.22
C GLY A 72 1.24 14.37 -5.44
N PHE A 73 1.00 13.38 -6.25
CA PHE A 73 1.78 13.15 -7.46
C PHE A 73 0.87 12.69 -8.60
N ALA A 74 1.34 12.89 -9.83
CA ALA A 74 0.67 12.38 -11.02
C ALA A 74 1.52 11.26 -11.62
N ARG A 75 0.92 10.09 -11.78
CA ARG A 75 1.58 8.94 -12.38
C ARG A 75 0.55 8.05 -13.03
N VAL A 76 0.89 7.51 -14.19
CA VAL A 76 -0.03 6.67 -14.97
C VAL A 76 -0.20 5.33 -14.27
N ASN A 77 -1.44 4.83 -14.22
CA ASN A 77 -1.73 3.50 -13.71
C ASN A 77 -1.04 2.44 -14.58
N ARG A 78 -0.68 1.33 -13.97
CA ARG A 78 -0.23 0.16 -14.69
C ARG A 78 -1.38 -0.80 -14.94
N VAL A 79 -1.13 -1.76 -15.83
CA VAL A 79 -2.05 -2.89 -16.02
C VAL A 79 -2.12 -3.68 -14.72
N GLY A 80 -3.32 -4.14 -14.36
CA GLY A 80 -3.51 -5.00 -13.19
C GLY A 80 -2.75 -6.31 -13.32
N THR A 81 -2.51 -6.94 -12.17
CA THR A 81 -1.80 -8.21 -12.11
C THR A 81 -2.78 -9.36 -11.84
N ALA A 82 -2.47 -10.55 -12.35
CA ALA A 82 -3.23 -11.77 -12.09
C ALA A 82 -2.83 -12.49 -10.79
N ALA A 83 -1.88 -11.93 -10.02
CA ALA A 83 -1.49 -12.53 -8.75
C ALA A 83 -2.71 -12.63 -7.82
N TRP A 84 -2.77 -13.71 -7.05
CA TRP A 84 -3.93 -13.95 -6.19
C TRP A 84 -4.06 -12.89 -5.09
N GLY A 85 -5.31 -12.60 -4.73
CA GLY A 85 -5.64 -11.62 -3.71
C GLY A 85 -6.55 -10.54 -4.28
N ASP A 86 -6.80 -9.52 -3.48
CA ASP A 86 -7.72 -8.45 -3.81
C ASP A 86 -7.00 -7.11 -3.89
N GLU A 87 -7.67 -6.12 -4.47
CA GLU A 87 -7.20 -4.75 -4.46
C GLU A 87 -7.18 -4.24 -3.02
N PRO A 88 -6.04 -3.65 -2.54
CA PRO A 88 -5.98 -3.12 -1.19
C PRO A 88 -7.00 -1.99 -0.97
N PRO A 89 -7.56 -1.84 0.24
CA PRO A 89 -8.55 -0.80 0.52
C PRO A 89 -7.89 0.56 0.78
N PHE A 90 -7.10 1.03 -0.17
CA PHE A 90 -6.43 2.33 -0.03
C PHE A 90 -7.32 3.45 -0.56
N PRO A 91 -7.39 4.60 0.15
CA PRO A 91 -8.01 5.80 -0.41
C PRO A 91 -7.15 6.36 -1.56
N ASP A 92 -7.76 7.14 -2.39
CA ASP A 92 -7.05 7.81 -3.49
C ASP A 92 -6.24 9.02 -3.00
#